data_7270bf314214a452098df42f33359af8
#
_entry.id   7270bf314214a452098df42f33359af8
#
_cell.length_a   1.000
_cell.length_b   1.000
_cell.length_c   1.000
_cell.angle_alpha   90.00
_cell.angle_beta   90.00
_cell.angle_gamma   90.00
#
_symmetry.space_group_name_H-M   'P 1'
#
loop_
_entity.id
_entity.type
_entity.pdbx_description
1 polymer ?
#
loop_
_entity_poly.entity_id
_entity_poly.type
_entity_poly.pdbx_seq_one_letter_code
_entity_poly.pdbx_strand_id
1 'polypeptide(L)'
;MAEDVDRQRTISRSGVMEGIGLHTGEKVRVNFKPAEVDTGIVFIRTDLADEPRILALVENVSNMERGTSLRCDDVEVRTVEHLLSAINGLGIDNLEIEMDAGEVPVADGSALDFFKLLQRLKVVEQKAPRRYLEVTEPVFYCDGEVSLAVLPADTLTITYTISFNHPYLQSQFYSYTQASDDYEKHVAPARTFVFEEDVEKLRQAGLIKGGSLENAVVITQEGIMNENLRLPNEFVVHKISDLLGDLMLLGQPLKGRVVAVKSGHRSHIGLIGELRKYQQMKYIRQAPTAEPIYDVEQLMEILPHRYPFLMVDKITHLEPNKLVVGIKNVTINEPQFTGHFPGKPIMPGVLITEAMAQCGGILLLSATENPQDNIVYFMSIDDVRFRRPVVPGDCLVLVTRALRLRSRIAHVRGEAYVDGELVAEGHFKAMLVPRNKAE
;
A
#
# COMPACT_ATOMS: atom_id res chain seq x y z
N MET A 1 -2.07 33.72 -2.45
CA MET A 1 -2.74 32.85 -3.44
C MET A 1 -2.95 31.54 -2.73
N ALA A 2 -4.17 31.02 -2.64
CA ALA A 2 -4.39 29.67 -2.11
C ALA A 2 -3.66 28.72 -3.07
N GLU A 3 -2.75 27.91 -2.56
CA GLU A 3 -2.17 26.81 -3.33
C GLU A 3 -3.31 25.94 -3.84
N ASP A 4 -3.29 25.65 -5.12
CA ASP A 4 -4.25 24.75 -5.78
C ASP A 4 -3.95 23.33 -5.27
N VAL A 5 -4.52 23.00 -4.12
CA VAL A 5 -4.27 21.71 -3.43
C VAL A 5 -5.05 20.65 -4.18
N ASP A 6 -4.33 19.74 -4.84
CA ASP A 6 -4.95 18.56 -5.47
C ASP A 6 -5.75 17.76 -4.42
N ARG A 7 -6.99 17.40 -4.75
CA ARG A 7 -7.95 16.81 -3.82
C ARG A 7 -8.20 15.36 -4.13
N GLN A 8 -8.50 14.58 -3.10
CA GLN A 8 -8.96 13.20 -3.26
C GLN A 8 -10.23 13.16 -4.12
N ARG A 9 -10.40 12.04 -4.82
CA ARG A 9 -11.50 11.84 -5.77
C ARG A 9 -12.23 10.53 -5.52
N THR A 10 -13.54 10.58 -5.76
CA THR A 10 -14.44 9.42 -5.81
C THR A 10 -15.41 9.57 -7.00
N ILE A 11 -16.36 8.66 -7.16
CA ILE A 11 -17.44 8.78 -8.13
C ILE A 11 -18.68 9.45 -7.51
N SER A 12 -19.52 10.12 -8.30
CA SER A 12 -20.70 10.84 -7.79
C SER A 12 -21.95 9.96 -7.65
N ARG A 13 -21.98 8.79 -8.31
CA ARG A 13 -23.13 7.87 -8.32
C ARG A 13 -22.66 6.43 -8.51
N SER A 14 -23.45 5.49 -8.00
CA SER A 14 -23.19 4.06 -8.18
C SER A 14 -23.48 3.58 -9.62
N GLY A 15 -22.84 2.48 -10.00
CA GLY A 15 -23.06 1.83 -11.29
C GLY A 15 -22.64 0.37 -11.28
N VAL A 16 -23.17 -0.40 -12.20
CA VAL A 16 -23.01 -1.85 -12.26
C VAL A 16 -22.33 -2.28 -13.56
N MET A 17 -21.46 -3.29 -13.48
CA MET A 17 -20.92 -4.05 -14.59
C MET A 17 -21.17 -5.54 -14.33
N GLU A 18 -21.57 -6.26 -15.37
CA GLU A 18 -21.70 -7.71 -15.36
C GLU A 18 -20.77 -8.32 -16.36
N GLY A 19 -20.24 -9.50 -16.06
CA GLY A 19 -19.32 -10.20 -16.95
C GLY A 19 -18.98 -11.59 -16.45
N ILE A 20 -17.85 -12.13 -16.91
CA ILE A 20 -17.30 -13.42 -16.48
C ILE A 20 -15.86 -13.25 -16.02
N GLY A 21 -15.42 -14.02 -15.04
CA GLY A 21 -14.02 -14.11 -14.62
C GLY A 21 -13.17 -14.77 -15.71
N LEU A 22 -11.94 -14.28 -15.92
CA LEU A 22 -11.00 -14.82 -16.91
C LEU A 22 -10.63 -16.29 -16.57
N HIS A 23 -10.26 -16.53 -15.33
CA HIS A 23 -9.74 -17.83 -14.89
C HIS A 23 -10.86 -18.79 -14.46
N THR A 24 -11.83 -18.29 -13.70
CA THR A 24 -12.94 -19.08 -13.16
C THR A 24 -14.01 -19.40 -14.21
N GLY A 25 -14.26 -18.47 -15.15
CA GLY A 25 -15.38 -18.51 -16.09
C GLY A 25 -16.74 -18.28 -15.40
N GLU A 26 -16.75 -17.93 -14.12
CA GLU A 26 -17.96 -17.66 -13.35
C GLU A 26 -18.53 -16.28 -13.70
N LYS A 27 -19.86 -16.19 -13.69
CA LYS A 27 -20.53 -14.90 -13.84
C LYS A 27 -20.30 -14.08 -12.58
N VAL A 28 -20.05 -12.80 -12.78
CA VAL A 28 -19.85 -11.83 -11.71
C VAL A 28 -20.56 -10.53 -12.02
N ARG A 29 -21.18 -9.98 -11.01
CA ARG A 29 -21.75 -8.64 -10.99
C ARG A 29 -20.97 -7.78 -10.02
N VAL A 30 -20.45 -6.66 -10.54
CA VAL A 30 -19.68 -5.68 -9.78
C VAL A 30 -20.46 -4.39 -9.68
N ASN A 31 -20.66 -3.88 -8.46
CA ASN A 31 -21.32 -2.62 -8.19
C ASN A 31 -20.32 -1.62 -7.60
N PHE A 32 -20.07 -0.54 -8.31
CA PHE A 32 -19.19 0.55 -7.90
C PHE A 32 -19.98 1.57 -7.10
N LYS A 33 -19.49 1.94 -5.93
CA LYS A 33 -20.11 2.91 -5.02
C LYS A 33 -19.13 4.01 -4.64
N PRO A 34 -19.60 5.28 -4.49
CA PRO A 34 -18.80 6.32 -3.87
C PRO A 34 -18.32 5.87 -2.49
N ALA A 35 -17.13 6.30 -2.12
CA ALA A 35 -16.60 6.07 -0.78
C ALA A 35 -16.19 7.40 -0.12
N GLU A 36 -16.17 7.42 1.21
CA GLU A 36 -15.73 8.57 1.98
C GLU A 36 -14.23 8.85 1.81
N VAL A 37 -13.79 10.04 2.21
CA VAL A 37 -12.37 10.40 2.21
C VAL A 37 -11.54 9.41 3.02
N ASP A 38 -10.30 9.17 2.58
CA ASP A 38 -9.35 8.25 3.23
C ASP A 38 -9.80 6.77 3.31
N THR A 39 -10.87 6.39 2.59
CA THR A 39 -11.31 4.98 2.50
C THR A 39 -10.34 4.12 1.68
N GLY A 40 -9.75 4.69 0.61
CA GLY A 40 -9.01 3.93 -0.38
C GLY A 40 -9.91 3.09 -1.29
N ILE A 41 -9.33 2.13 -1.99
CA ILE A 41 -10.07 1.19 -2.85
C ILE A 41 -10.37 -0.07 -2.05
N VAL A 42 -11.66 -0.43 -1.93
CA VAL A 42 -12.13 -1.55 -1.09
C VAL A 42 -12.99 -2.49 -1.91
N PHE A 43 -12.60 -3.76 -1.97
CA PHE A 43 -13.42 -4.84 -2.50
C PHE A 43 -14.30 -5.44 -1.39
N ILE A 44 -15.57 -5.69 -1.69
CA ILE A 44 -16.57 -6.21 -0.74
C ILE A 44 -17.24 -7.43 -1.37
N ARG A 45 -17.16 -8.61 -0.72
CA ARG A 45 -17.76 -9.86 -1.19
C ARG A 45 -19.19 -10.01 -0.64
N THR A 46 -20.16 -9.53 -1.42
CA THR A 46 -21.58 -9.52 -1.04
C THR A 46 -22.29 -10.87 -1.13
N ASP A 47 -21.64 -11.86 -1.76
CA ASP A 47 -22.08 -13.26 -1.81
C ASP A 47 -21.73 -14.06 -0.54
N LEU A 48 -20.89 -13.49 0.33
CA LEU A 48 -20.46 -14.14 1.57
C LEU A 48 -21.10 -13.52 2.80
N ALA A 49 -21.22 -14.31 3.86
CA ALA A 49 -21.71 -13.82 5.15
C ALA A 49 -20.79 -12.72 5.68
N ASP A 50 -21.35 -11.74 6.38
CA ASP A 50 -20.66 -10.58 6.96
C ASP A 50 -20.01 -9.63 5.94
N GLU A 51 -20.23 -9.83 4.64
CA GLU A 51 -19.75 -8.99 3.53
C GLU A 51 -18.27 -8.57 3.71
N PRO A 52 -17.34 -9.55 3.74
CA PRO A 52 -15.95 -9.27 4.05
C PRO A 52 -15.33 -8.24 3.11
N ARG A 53 -14.53 -7.35 3.69
CA ARG A 53 -13.92 -6.19 3.03
C ARG A 53 -12.41 -6.40 2.85
N ILE A 54 -11.91 -6.21 1.65
CA ILE A 54 -10.49 -6.36 1.30
C ILE A 54 -9.99 -5.04 0.74
N LEU A 55 -9.09 -4.38 1.45
CA LEU A 55 -8.41 -3.17 0.96
C LEU A 55 -7.43 -3.53 -0.16
N ALA A 56 -7.42 -2.73 -1.23
CA ALA A 56 -6.44 -2.84 -2.31
C ALA A 56 -5.09 -2.27 -1.86
N LEU A 57 -4.39 -3.04 -1.03
CA LEU A 57 -3.08 -2.72 -0.49
C LEU A 57 -2.12 -3.90 -0.69
N VAL A 58 -0.83 -3.60 -0.78
CA VAL A 58 0.22 -4.62 -1.00
C VAL A 58 0.23 -5.70 0.09
N GLU A 59 -0.14 -5.35 1.32
CA GLU A 59 -0.22 -6.26 2.46
C GLU A 59 -1.27 -7.38 2.27
N ASN A 60 -2.26 -7.15 1.40
CA ASN A 60 -3.33 -8.09 1.08
C ASN A 60 -3.06 -8.89 -0.20
N VAL A 61 -1.92 -8.71 -0.86
CA VAL A 61 -1.58 -9.50 -2.06
C VAL A 61 -1.33 -10.95 -1.67
N SER A 62 -2.05 -11.88 -2.30
CA SER A 62 -1.97 -13.32 -2.02
C SER A 62 -1.33 -14.12 -3.15
N ASN A 63 -1.59 -13.72 -4.40
CA ASN A 63 -1.06 -14.40 -5.58
C ASN A 63 -0.75 -13.39 -6.68
N MET A 64 0.31 -13.66 -7.44
CA MET A 64 0.82 -12.85 -8.55
C MET A 64 1.08 -13.69 -9.80
N GLU A 65 0.56 -14.91 -9.84
CA GLU A 65 0.66 -15.80 -11.00
C GLU A 65 -0.46 -15.46 -11.99
N ARG A 66 -0.09 -14.93 -13.16
CA ARG A 66 -1.01 -14.60 -14.26
C ARG A 66 -2.05 -13.52 -13.93
N GLY A 67 -1.82 -12.71 -12.89
CA GLY A 67 -2.69 -11.63 -12.44
C GLY A 67 -2.47 -11.34 -10.96
N THR A 68 -3.04 -10.26 -10.46
CA THR A 68 -2.92 -9.86 -9.07
C THR A 68 -4.17 -10.26 -8.29
N SER A 69 -3.99 -11.01 -7.21
CA SER A 69 -5.05 -11.41 -6.29
C SER A 69 -4.85 -10.79 -4.91
N LEU A 70 -5.95 -10.40 -4.29
CA LEU A 70 -5.99 -9.84 -2.93
C LEU A 70 -6.73 -10.79 -2.01
N ARG A 71 -6.25 -10.92 -0.76
CA ARG A 71 -6.87 -11.79 0.26
C ARG A 71 -6.90 -11.10 1.62
N CYS A 72 -7.98 -11.33 2.33
CA CYS A 72 -8.09 -11.02 3.75
C CYS A 72 -8.71 -12.23 4.45
N ASP A 73 -8.05 -12.77 5.45
CA ASP A 73 -8.37 -14.05 6.07
C ASP A 73 -8.54 -15.14 4.99
N ASP A 74 -9.70 -15.79 4.89
CA ASP A 74 -10.00 -16.87 3.92
C ASP A 74 -10.68 -16.36 2.63
N VAL A 75 -10.87 -15.05 2.48
CA VAL A 75 -11.60 -14.46 1.36
C VAL A 75 -10.63 -13.84 0.35
N GLU A 76 -10.80 -14.19 -0.93
CA GLU A 76 -9.94 -13.75 -2.03
C GLU A 76 -10.75 -13.05 -3.14
N VAL A 77 -10.11 -12.03 -3.75
CA VAL A 77 -10.56 -11.38 -4.99
C VAL A 77 -9.40 -11.43 -5.99
N ARG A 78 -9.67 -11.91 -7.22
CA ARG A 78 -8.68 -12.19 -8.25
C ARG A 78 -8.76 -11.22 -9.43
N THR A 79 -7.65 -11.10 -10.16
CA THR A 79 -7.55 -10.37 -11.44
C THR A 79 -7.99 -8.90 -11.30
N VAL A 80 -7.41 -8.22 -10.30
CA VAL A 80 -7.80 -6.84 -9.95
C VAL A 80 -7.08 -5.78 -10.78
N GLU A 81 -5.99 -6.11 -11.46
CA GLU A 81 -5.03 -5.19 -12.10
C GLU A 81 -5.67 -4.27 -13.14
N HIS A 82 -6.52 -4.79 -14.04
CA HIS A 82 -7.12 -3.97 -15.11
C HIS A 82 -8.13 -2.96 -14.57
N LEU A 83 -8.93 -3.37 -13.57
CA LEU A 83 -9.84 -2.46 -12.86
C LEU A 83 -9.06 -1.40 -12.09
N LEU A 84 -8.02 -1.79 -11.35
CA LEU A 84 -7.16 -0.85 -10.64
C LEU A 84 -6.43 0.10 -11.58
N SER A 85 -6.04 -0.35 -12.78
CA SER A 85 -5.46 0.50 -13.82
C SER A 85 -6.42 1.58 -14.29
N ALA A 86 -7.70 1.24 -14.52
CA ALA A 86 -8.74 2.20 -14.89
C ALA A 86 -9.00 3.24 -13.77
N ILE A 87 -9.01 2.79 -12.50
CA ILE A 87 -9.13 3.65 -11.32
C ILE A 87 -7.96 4.62 -11.23
N ASN A 88 -6.72 4.14 -11.46
CA ASN A 88 -5.52 4.96 -11.54
C ASN A 88 -5.61 6.01 -12.65
N GLY A 89 -6.00 5.58 -13.86
CA GLY A 89 -6.14 6.45 -15.04
C GLY A 89 -7.13 7.59 -14.84
N LEU A 90 -8.16 7.40 -14.02
CA LEU A 90 -9.14 8.43 -13.62
C LEU A 90 -8.72 9.24 -12.39
N GLY A 91 -7.65 8.82 -11.72
CA GLY A 91 -7.20 9.44 -10.48
C GLY A 91 -8.19 9.33 -9.33
N ILE A 92 -8.94 8.23 -9.25
CA ILE A 92 -9.87 7.94 -8.15
C ILE A 92 -9.06 7.41 -6.95
N ASP A 93 -9.28 8.00 -5.78
CA ASP A 93 -8.61 7.63 -4.53
C ASP A 93 -9.48 6.76 -3.63
N ASN A 94 -10.81 6.96 -3.66
CA ASN A 94 -11.74 6.31 -2.75
C ASN A 94 -12.91 5.67 -3.52
N LEU A 95 -13.08 4.35 -3.39
CA LEU A 95 -14.12 3.61 -4.10
C LEU A 95 -14.45 2.32 -3.36
N GLU A 96 -15.74 2.02 -3.19
CA GLU A 96 -16.22 0.70 -2.78
C GLU A 96 -16.64 -0.11 -4.01
N ILE A 97 -16.19 -1.36 -4.06
CA ILE A 97 -16.40 -2.30 -5.16
C ILE A 97 -17.05 -3.56 -4.60
N GLU A 98 -18.36 -3.64 -4.70
CA GLU A 98 -19.13 -4.81 -4.29
C GLU A 98 -19.12 -5.86 -5.39
N MET A 99 -18.90 -7.12 -5.02
CA MET A 99 -18.83 -8.25 -5.95
C MET A 99 -19.60 -9.46 -5.40
N ASP A 100 -20.32 -10.17 -6.26
CA ASP A 100 -21.03 -11.40 -5.94
C ASP A 100 -20.27 -12.68 -6.35
N ALA A 101 -18.99 -12.56 -6.72
CA ALA A 101 -18.09 -13.68 -7.03
C ALA A 101 -16.62 -13.33 -6.74
N GLY A 102 -15.72 -14.31 -6.79
CA GLY A 102 -14.31 -14.20 -6.37
C GLY A 102 -13.36 -13.63 -7.40
N GLU A 103 -13.82 -13.27 -8.61
CA GLU A 103 -12.94 -12.75 -9.65
C GLU A 103 -13.57 -11.54 -10.35
N VAL A 104 -12.78 -10.48 -10.58
CA VAL A 104 -13.18 -9.31 -11.36
C VAL A 104 -13.50 -9.75 -12.79
N PRO A 105 -14.57 -9.22 -13.46
CA PRO A 105 -14.88 -9.60 -14.83
C PRO A 105 -13.72 -9.24 -15.78
N VAL A 106 -13.42 -10.14 -16.73
CA VAL A 106 -12.35 -9.91 -17.71
C VAL A 106 -12.68 -8.79 -18.69
N ALA A 107 -13.97 -8.48 -18.85
CA ALA A 107 -14.47 -7.54 -19.87
C ALA A 107 -13.91 -7.89 -21.27
N ASP A 108 -13.30 -6.92 -21.94
CA ASP A 108 -12.63 -7.11 -23.24
C ASP A 108 -11.12 -7.43 -23.11
N GLY A 109 -10.65 -7.77 -21.91
CA GLY A 109 -9.25 -8.06 -21.61
C GLY A 109 -8.36 -6.83 -21.44
N SER A 110 -8.96 -5.63 -21.42
CA SER A 110 -8.28 -4.36 -21.23
C SER A 110 -8.90 -3.56 -20.07
N ALA A 111 -8.37 -2.39 -19.77
CA ALA A 111 -8.92 -1.48 -18.79
C ALA A 111 -10.04 -0.56 -19.33
N LEU A 112 -10.33 -0.61 -20.64
CA LEU A 112 -11.15 0.39 -21.33
C LEU A 112 -12.61 0.41 -20.86
N ASP A 113 -13.23 -0.75 -20.70
CA ASP A 113 -14.65 -0.83 -20.31
C ASP A 113 -14.86 -0.35 -18.88
N PHE A 114 -13.93 -0.67 -17.96
CA PHE A 114 -13.92 -0.14 -16.60
C PHE A 114 -13.75 1.38 -16.60
N PHE A 115 -12.80 1.89 -17.38
CA PHE A 115 -12.53 3.32 -17.49
C PHE A 115 -13.77 4.08 -17.98
N LYS A 116 -14.38 3.64 -19.08
CA LYS A 116 -15.59 4.26 -19.64
C LYS A 116 -16.79 4.20 -18.68
N LEU A 117 -16.95 3.10 -17.94
CA LEU A 117 -18.01 2.99 -16.95
C LEU A 117 -17.78 4.00 -15.81
N LEU A 118 -16.61 3.97 -15.17
CA LEU A 118 -16.27 4.87 -14.06
C LEU A 118 -16.33 6.34 -14.48
N GLN A 119 -15.88 6.69 -15.69
CA GLN A 119 -16.01 8.05 -16.25
C GLN A 119 -17.47 8.48 -16.36
N ARG A 120 -18.36 7.59 -16.83
CA ARG A 120 -19.82 7.85 -16.88
C ARG A 120 -20.45 8.03 -15.49
N LEU A 121 -19.89 7.44 -14.44
CA LEU A 121 -20.32 7.63 -13.05
C LEU A 121 -19.90 8.99 -12.48
N LYS A 122 -19.15 9.79 -13.23
CA LYS A 122 -18.64 11.14 -12.93
C LYS A 122 -17.72 11.16 -11.71
N VAL A 123 -16.45 11.25 -11.97
CA VAL A 123 -15.42 11.50 -10.94
C VAL A 123 -15.61 12.89 -10.34
N VAL A 124 -15.59 13.00 -9.02
CA VAL A 124 -15.77 14.24 -8.26
C VAL A 124 -14.70 14.38 -7.20
N GLU A 125 -14.30 15.63 -6.93
CA GLU A 125 -13.36 15.94 -5.86
C GLU A 125 -14.02 15.91 -4.49
N GLN A 126 -13.25 15.49 -3.49
CA GLN A 126 -13.61 15.46 -2.08
C GLN A 126 -12.88 16.56 -1.31
N LYS A 127 -13.25 16.78 -0.05
CA LYS A 127 -12.68 17.89 0.74
C LYS A 127 -11.25 17.65 1.23
N ALA A 128 -10.79 16.40 1.27
CA ALA A 128 -9.45 16.05 1.76
C ALA A 128 -8.36 16.29 0.70
N PRO A 129 -7.15 16.71 1.10
CA PRO A 129 -6.01 16.80 0.18
C PRO A 129 -5.56 15.42 -0.28
N ARG A 130 -5.09 15.33 -1.52
CA ARG A 130 -4.48 14.14 -2.07
C ARG A 130 -3.05 14.01 -1.54
N ARG A 131 -2.70 12.84 -1.04
CA ARG A 131 -1.38 12.57 -0.48
C ARG A 131 -0.58 11.73 -1.46
N TYR A 132 0.56 12.26 -1.91
CA TYR A 132 1.46 11.59 -2.84
C TYR A 132 2.65 10.95 -2.11
N LEU A 133 3.08 9.77 -2.58
CA LEU A 133 4.45 9.34 -2.34
C LEU A 133 5.35 10.02 -3.37
N GLU A 134 6.13 11.00 -2.91
CA GLU A 134 7.13 11.70 -3.70
C GLU A 134 8.49 11.04 -3.46
N VAL A 135 9.06 10.50 -4.54
CA VAL A 135 10.40 9.91 -4.51
C VAL A 135 11.44 11.00 -4.76
N THR A 136 12.32 11.21 -3.79
CA THR A 136 13.41 12.21 -3.85
C THR A 136 14.79 11.58 -4.06
N GLU A 137 14.90 10.27 -3.86
CA GLU A 137 16.12 9.47 -4.09
C GLU A 137 15.73 8.22 -4.90
N PRO A 138 16.61 7.69 -5.78
CA PRO A 138 16.27 6.48 -6.55
C PRO A 138 15.95 5.28 -5.68
N VAL A 139 14.87 4.57 -6.04
CA VAL A 139 14.46 3.29 -5.41
C VAL A 139 14.57 2.20 -6.46
N PHE A 140 15.18 1.07 -6.12
CA PHE A 140 15.47 -0.03 -7.05
C PHE A 140 14.86 -1.34 -6.57
N TYR A 141 14.43 -2.15 -7.53
CA TYR A 141 14.12 -3.56 -7.35
C TYR A 141 14.75 -4.37 -8.48
N CYS A 142 15.52 -5.42 -8.15
CA CYS A 142 16.16 -6.30 -9.13
C CYS A 142 15.96 -7.77 -8.72
N ASP A 143 15.64 -8.61 -9.71
CA ASP A 143 15.53 -10.07 -9.55
C ASP A 143 15.97 -10.74 -10.86
N GLY A 144 17.21 -11.24 -10.91
CA GLY A 144 17.81 -11.79 -12.12
C GLY A 144 17.88 -10.74 -13.25
N GLU A 145 17.22 -11.02 -14.38
CA GLU A 145 17.16 -10.11 -15.53
C GLU A 145 16.07 -9.03 -15.41
N VAL A 146 15.24 -9.13 -14.39
CA VAL A 146 14.17 -8.15 -14.12
C VAL A 146 14.75 -6.98 -13.37
N SER A 147 14.49 -5.76 -13.84
CA SER A 147 14.88 -4.55 -13.13
C SER A 147 13.78 -3.50 -13.18
N LEU A 148 13.54 -2.88 -12.02
CA LEU A 148 12.69 -1.70 -11.88
C LEU A 148 13.44 -0.63 -11.09
N ALA A 149 13.26 0.61 -11.53
CA ALA A 149 13.77 1.78 -10.80
C ALA A 149 12.68 2.83 -10.73
N VAL A 150 12.57 3.52 -9.60
CA VAL A 150 11.79 4.75 -9.48
C VAL A 150 12.75 5.89 -9.23
N LEU A 151 12.76 6.85 -10.13
CA LEU A 151 13.60 8.05 -10.09
C LEU A 151 12.75 9.27 -9.71
N PRO A 152 13.33 10.32 -9.11
CA PRO A 152 12.61 11.56 -8.82
C PRO A 152 11.96 12.17 -10.07
N ALA A 153 10.69 12.56 -9.96
CA ALA A 153 9.96 13.32 -10.99
C ALA A 153 8.69 13.92 -10.36
N ASP A 154 8.21 15.04 -10.93
CA ASP A 154 7.03 15.77 -10.41
C ASP A 154 5.70 15.08 -10.74
N THR A 155 5.69 14.16 -11.70
CA THR A 155 4.52 13.41 -12.13
C THR A 155 4.87 11.95 -12.39
N LEU A 156 3.89 11.06 -12.37
CA LEU A 156 4.08 9.66 -12.72
C LEU A 156 4.40 9.53 -14.22
N THR A 157 5.59 9.00 -14.51
CA THR A 157 6.00 8.57 -15.85
C THR A 157 6.41 7.11 -15.79
N ILE A 158 5.96 6.29 -16.72
CA ILE A 158 6.33 4.88 -16.82
C ILE A 158 7.05 4.66 -18.15
N THR A 159 8.27 4.18 -18.08
CA THR A 159 9.05 3.71 -19.23
C THR A 159 9.19 2.20 -19.11
N TYR A 160 8.63 1.45 -20.04
CA TYR A 160 8.58 0.00 -19.97
C TYR A 160 9.24 -0.66 -21.17
N THR A 161 10.06 -1.67 -20.93
CA THR A 161 10.67 -2.52 -21.95
C THR A 161 10.28 -3.98 -21.68
N ILE A 162 9.58 -4.59 -22.61
CA ILE A 162 9.41 -6.06 -22.64
C ILE A 162 10.46 -6.70 -23.54
N SER A 163 10.85 -7.94 -23.23
CA SER A 163 11.74 -8.72 -24.07
C SER A 163 11.44 -10.20 -23.84
N PHE A 164 11.02 -10.89 -24.90
CA PHE A 164 10.70 -12.30 -24.89
C PHE A 164 11.61 -13.04 -25.88
N ASN A 165 11.91 -14.29 -25.59
CA ASN A 165 12.58 -15.17 -26.54
C ASN A 165 11.52 -15.81 -27.46
N HIS A 166 10.92 -14.98 -28.34
CA HIS A 166 9.83 -15.39 -29.22
C HIS A 166 10.01 -14.75 -30.61
N PRO A 167 9.83 -15.50 -31.72
CA PRO A 167 10.10 -15.00 -33.07
C PRO A 167 9.32 -13.73 -33.44
N TYR A 168 8.03 -13.71 -33.12
CA TYR A 168 7.15 -12.58 -33.44
C TYR A 168 7.25 -11.44 -32.43
N LEU A 169 7.34 -11.75 -31.12
CA LEU A 169 7.42 -10.75 -30.06
C LEU A 169 8.78 -10.82 -29.36
N GLN A 170 9.78 -10.09 -29.85
CA GLN A 170 11.12 -10.06 -29.28
C GLN A 170 11.24 -8.99 -28.20
N SER A 171 11.20 -7.73 -28.61
CA SER A 171 11.33 -6.59 -27.71
C SER A 171 10.43 -5.45 -28.15
N GLN A 172 9.77 -4.82 -27.18
CA GLN A 172 9.03 -3.57 -27.37
C GLN A 172 9.35 -2.61 -26.24
N PHE A 173 9.26 -1.34 -26.54
CA PHE A 173 9.47 -0.23 -25.62
C PHE A 173 8.34 0.78 -25.77
N TYR A 174 7.88 1.32 -24.65
CA TYR A 174 6.92 2.43 -24.63
C TYR A 174 7.14 3.30 -23.40
N SER A 175 6.81 4.60 -23.52
CA SER A 175 6.81 5.54 -22.41
C SER A 175 5.46 6.23 -22.32
N TYR A 176 4.89 6.25 -21.12
CA TYR A 176 3.63 6.89 -20.78
C TYR A 176 3.85 7.91 -19.67
N THR A 177 3.28 9.11 -19.82
CA THR A 177 3.33 10.19 -18.81
C THR A 177 1.91 10.60 -18.43
N GLN A 178 1.54 10.36 -17.17
CA GLN A 178 0.17 10.54 -16.70
C GLN A 178 -0.36 11.98 -16.87
N ALA A 179 0.50 12.99 -16.78
CA ALA A 179 0.11 14.39 -16.88
C ALA A 179 -0.15 14.85 -18.32
N SER A 180 0.44 14.21 -19.34
CA SER A 180 0.40 14.67 -20.74
C SER A 180 -0.30 13.70 -21.68
N ASP A 181 -0.31 12.41 -21.35
CA ASP A 181 -0.83 11.37 -22.24
C ASP A 181 -2.28 11.05 -21.91
N ASP A 182 -3.09 10.89 -22.94
CA ASP A 182 -4.49 10.48 -22.84
C ASP A 182 -4.57 8.99 -22.51
N TYR A 183 -4.86 8.66 -21.25
CA TYR A 183 -4.95 7.27 -20.78
C TYR A 183 -5.99 6.47 -21.57
N GLU A 184 -7.16 7.07 -21.86
CA GLU A 184 -8.24 6.40 -22.59
C GLU A 184 -7.80 5.95 -23.98
N LYS A 185 -6.97 6.75 -24.67
CA LYS A 185 -6.51 6.44 -26.01
C LYS A 185 -5.24 5.60 -26.05
N HIS A 186 -4.30 5.84 -25.11
CA HIS A 186 -2.95 5.33 -25.23
C HIS A 186 -2.68 4.11 -24.36
N VAL A 187 -3.46 3.88 -23.29
CA VAL A 187 -3.22 2.77 -22.34
C VAL A 187 -4.43 1.87 -22.18
N ALA A 188 -5.60 2.45 -21.89
CA ALA A 188 -6.80 1.70 -21.55
C ALA A 188 -7.20 0.62 -22.58
N PRO A 189 -7.00 0.79 -23.92
CA PRO A 189 -7.43 -0.19 -24.93
C PRO A 189 -6.55 -1.42 -25.05
N ALA A 190 -5.35 -1.43 -24.44
CA ALA A 190 -4.38 -2.52 -24.57
C ALA A 190 -4.87 -3.79 -23.87
N ARG A 191 -5.08 -4.85 -24.65
CA ARG A 191 -5.57 -6.14 -24.18
C ARG A 191 -4.46 -6.99 -23.60
N THR A 192 -4.84 -7.87 -22.65
CA THR A 192 -3.99 -8.95 -22.18
C THR A 192 -3.62 -9.91 -23.32
N PHE A 193 -2.51 -10.60 -23.19
CA PHE A 193 -2.00 -11.50 -24.22
C PHE A 193 -1.43 -12.80 -23.63
N VAL A 194 -1.42 -13.83 -24.47
CA VAL A 194 -0.88 -15.14 -24.14
C VAL A 194 -0.19 -15.73 -25.36
N PHE A 195 0.88 -16.48 -25.17
CA PHE A 195 1.49 -17.29 -26.23
C PHE A 195 0.65 -18.54 -26.48
N GLU A 196 0.46 -18.90 -27.76
CA GLU A 196 -0.33 -20.07 -28.17
C GLU A 196 0.12 -21.34 -27.46
N GLU A 197 1.43 -21.55 -27.32
CA GLU A 197 2.02 -22.70 -26.64
C GLU A 197 1.65 -22.86 -25.17
N ASP A 198 1.24 -21.76 -24.52
CA ASP A 198 0.81 -21.76 -23.12
C ASP A 198 -0.70 -21.96 -22.95
N VAL A 199 -1.52 -21.73 -23.99
CA VAL A 199 -2.98 -21.82 -23.90
C VAL A 199 -3.44 -23.19 -23.39
N GLU A 200 -2.91 -24.26 -23.98
CA GLU A 200 -3.31 -25.62 -23.60
C GLU A 200 -2.87 -25.97 -22.17
N LYS A 201 -1.66 -25.56 -21.78
CA LYS A 201 -1.16 -25.74 -20.40
C LYS A 201 -2.06 -25.03 -19.38
N LEU A 202 -2.48 -23.81 -19.69
CA LEU A 202 -3.37 -23.03 -18.83
C LEU A 202 -4.75 -23.68 -18.70
N ARG A 203 -5.31 -24.19 -19.80
CA ARG A 203 -6.57 -24.93 -19.77
C ARG A 203 -6.49 -26.20 -18.93
N GLN A 204 -5.42 -26.98 -19.09
CA GLN A 204 -5.17 -28.19 -18.29
C GLN A 204 -4.99 -27.87 -16.80
N ALA A 205 -4.43 -26.69 -16.45
CA ALA A 205 -4.35 -26.19 -15.09
C ALA A 205 -5.70 -25.64 -14.56
N GLY A 206 -6.79 -25.70 -15.34
CA GLY A 206 -8.11 -25.21 -14.95
C GLY A 206 -8.26 -23.68 -14.97
N LEU A 207 -7.33 -22.99 -15.62
CA LEU A 207 -7.32 -21.54 -15.80
C LEU A 207 -7.94 -21.14 -17.15
N ILE A 208 -8.11 -19.84 -17.36
CA ILE A 208 -8.61 -19.20 -18.60
C ILE A 208 -9.93 -19.80 -19.13
N LYS A 209 -10.82 -20.22 -18.23
CA LYS A 209 -12.14 -20.80 -18.61
C LYS A 209 -13.04 -19.77 -19.30
N GLY A 210 -12.90 -18.50 -18.97
CA GLY A 210 -13.57 -17.37 -19.61
C GLY A 210 -12.77 -16.74 -20.77
N GLY A 211 -11.57 -17.26 -21.08
CA GLY A 211 -10.69 -16.71 -22.13
C GLY A 211 -11.18 -16.98 -23.56
N SER A 212 -11.14 -15.95 -24.38
CA SER A 212 -11.51 -15.99 -25.81
C SER A 212 -10.66 -15.00 -26.62
N LEU A 213 -10.74 -15.07 -27.96
CA LEU A 213 -10.08 -14.09 -28.84
C LEU A 213 -10.70 -12.68 -28.73
N GLU A 214 -11.85 -12.53 -28.08
CA GLU A 214 -12.47 -11.24 -27.85
C GLU A 214 -11.81 -10.49 -26.65
N ASN A 215 -11.28 -11.25 -25.67
CA ASN A 215 -10.74 -10.71 -24.42
C ASN A 215 -9.24 -10.99 -24.18
N ALA A 216 -8.55 -11.60 -25.14
CA ALA A 216 -7.10 -11.80 -25.10
C ALA A 216 -6.49 -11.80 -26.49
N VAL A 217 -5.26 -11.33 -26.62
CA VAL A 217 -4.47 -11.48 -27.85
C VAL A 217 -3.65 -12.76 -27.75
N VAL A 218 -3.87 -13.70 -28.69
CA VAL A 218 -3.10 -14.94 -28.76
C VAL A 218 -1.98 -14.79 -29.77
N ILE A 219 -0.74 -14.95 -29.31
CA ILE A 219 0.48 -14.77 -30.09
C ILE A 219 0.94 -16.14 -30.62
N THR A 220 1.08 -16.27 -31.93
CA THR A 220 1.62 -17.44 -32.61
C THR A 220 3.08 -17.22 -33.01
N GLN A 221 3.75 -18.24 -33.54
CA GLN A 221 5.13 -18.13 -34.03
C GLN A 221 5.31 -17.08 -35.14
N GLU A 222 4.27 -16.82 -35.93
CA GLU A 222 4.31 -15.96 -37.11
C GLU A 222 3.52 -14.66 -36.97
N GLY A 223 2.67 -14.53 -35.93
CA GLY A 223 1.79 -13.36 -35.79
C GLY A 223 0.87 -13.43 -34.59
N ILE A 224 -0.38 -13.06 -34.78
CA ILE A 224 -1.47 -13.14 -33.80
C ILE A 224 -2.66 -13.88 -34.39
N MET A 225 -3.42 -14.57 -33.56
CA MET A 225 -4.68 -15.22 -33.99
C MET A 225 -5.83 -14.22 -34.17
N ASN A 226 -5.78 -13.10 -33.46
CA ASN A 226 -6.79 -12.04 -33.54
C ASN A 226 -6.69 -11.32 -34.88
N GLU A 227 -7.78 -10.70 -35.31
CA GLU A 227 -7.83 -9.97 -36.58
C GLU A 227 -6.83 -8.81 -36.64
N ASN A 228 -6.77 -7.99 -35.57
CA ASN A 228 -5.89 -6.82 -35.50
C ASN A 228 -5.46 -6.52 -34.05
N LEU A 229 -4.33 -5.85 -33.89
CA LEU A 229 -3.97 -5.13 -32.69
C LEU A 229 -4.74 -3.81 -32.59
N ARG A 230 -5.12 -3.40 -31.39
CA ARG A 230 -5.75 -2.10 -31.13
C ARG A 230 -4.76 -0.94 -31.11
N LEU A 231 -3.53 -1.24 -30.68
CA LEU A 231 -2.42 -0.28 -30.59
C LEU A 231 -1.16 -0.87 -31.26
N PRO A 232 -0.31 -0.05 -31.90
CA PRO A 232 0.92 -0.54 -32.53
C PRO A 232 1.83 -1.32 -31.60
N ASN A 233 1.90 -0.92 -30.33
CA ASN A 233 2.73 -1.52 -29.27
C ASN A 233 1.84 -2.12 -28.16
N GLU A 234 0.73 -2.77 -28.52
CA GLU A 234 -0.31 -3.20 -27.58
C GLU A 234 0.26 -4.05 -26.43
N PHE A 235 1.24 -4.92 -26.68
CA PHE A 235 1.81 -5.81 -25.66
C PHE A 235 2.57 -5.06 -24.56
N VAL A 236 3.46 -4.13 -24.92
CA VAL A 236 4.18 -3.34 -23.90
C VAL A 236 3.27 -2.34 -23.22
N VAL A 237 2.28 -1.80 -23.93
CA VAL A 237 1.28 -0.88 -23.37
C VAL A 237 0.39 -1.60 -22.37
N HIS A 238 0.01 -2.86 -22.65
CA HIS A 238 -0.70 -3.69 -21.67
C HIS A 238 0.12 -3.90 -20.39
N LYS A 239 1.44 -4.13 -20.51
CA LYS A 239 2.31 -4.23 -19.32
C LYS A 239 2.42 -2.91 -18.53
N ILE A 240 2.27 -1.75 -19.20
CA ILE A 240 2.11 -0.46 -18.50
C ILE A 240 0.76 -0.40 -17.77
N SER A 241 -0.32 -0.88 -18.38
CA SER A 241 -1.63 -0.96 -17.73
C SER A 241 -1.56 -1.84 -16.47
N ASP A 242 -0.96 -3.03 -16.55
CA ASP A 242 -0.72 -3.91 -15.40
C ASP A 242 0.04 -3.17 -14.27
N LEU A 243 1.13 -2.48 -14.61
CA LEU A 243 1.95 -1.76 -13.64
C LEU A 243 1.16 -0.60 -12.99
N LEU A 244 0.36 0.14 -13.77
CA LEU A 244 -0.52 1.20 -13.23
C LEU A 244 -1.53 0.64 -12.23
N GLY A 245 -2.11 -0.53 -12.53
CA GLY A 245 -3.01 -1.23 -11.63
C GLY A 245 -2.32 -1.69 -10.35
N ASP A 246 -1.16 -2.36 -10.48
CA ASP A 246 -0.40 -2.84 -9.33
C ASP A 246 0.09 -1.68 -8.45
N LEU A 247 0.46 -0.52 -9.02
CA LEU A 247 0.87 0.67 -8.26
C LEU A 247 -0.25 1.23 -7.37
N MET A 248 -1.53 0.97 -7.66
CA MET A 248 -2.63 1.33 -6.75
C MET A 248 -2.52 0.65 -5.39
N LEU A 249 -1.86 -0.53 -5.33
CA LEU A 249 -1.63 -1.28 -4.09
C LEU A 249 -0.64 -0.59 -3.12
N LEU A 250 0.00 0.49 -3.57
CA LEU A 250 0.74 1.39 -2.69
C LEU A 250 -0.19 2.12 -1.70
N GLY A 251 -1.49 2.25 -2.04
CA GLY A 251 -2.52 2.93 -1.24
C GLY A 251 -2.46 4.46 -1.30
N GLN A 252 -1.62 5.00 -2.16
CA GLN A 252 -1.49 6.44 -2.46
C GLN A 252 -0.84 6.62 -3.84
N PRO A 253 -1.13 7.74 -4.55
CA PRO A 253 -0.53 8.00 -5.85
C PRO A 253 0.97 8.27 -5.73
N LEU A 254 1.71 7.84 -6.75
CA LEU A 254 3.17 7.99 -6.85
C LEU A 254 3.53 9.20 -7.72
N LYS A 255 4.45 10.04 -7.26
CA LYS A 255 5.20 10.99 -8.09
C LYS A 255 6.62 10.45 -8.28
N GLY A 256 6.95 10.13 -9.52
CA GLY A 256 8.26 9.56 -9.88
C GLY A 256 8.26 9.00 -11.30
N ARG A 257 9.45 8.77 -11.84
CA ARG A 257 9.65 8.08 -13.12
C ARG A 257 9.97 6.62 -12.85
N VAL A 258 9.05 5.72 -13.23
CA VAL A 258 9.27 4.27 -13.17
C VAL A 258 9.92 3.81 -14.46
N VAL A 259 11.07 3.15 -14.36
CA VAL A 259 11.73 2.44 -15.47
C VAL A 259 11.61 0.96 -15.20
N ALA A 260 10.97 0.20 -16.09
CA ALA A 260 10.67 -1.21 -15.92
C ALA A 260 11.22 -2.02 -17.11
N VAL A 261 12.00 -3.06 -16.81
CA VAL A 261 12.59 -3.97 -17.79
C VAL A 261 12.24 -5.41 -17.45
N LYS A 262 11.62 -6.13 -18.39
CA LYS A 262 11.21 -7.55 -18.28
C LYS A 262 10.36 -7.84 -17.04
N SER A 263 9.66 -6.86 -16.49
CA SER A 263 8.93 -6.97 -15.24
C SER A 263 7.52 -7.57 -15.42
N GLY A 264 6.89 -7.91 -14.31
CA GLY A 264 5.54 -8.46 -14.21
C GLY A 264 5.04 -8.32 -12.77
N HIS A 265 3.83 -8.81 -12.45
CA HIS A 265 3.17 -8.60 -11.17
C HIS A 265 4.07 -8.86 -9.95
N ARG A 266 4.79 -10.00 -9.91
CA ARG A 266 5.71 -10.31 -8.80
C ARG A 266 6.73 -9.21 -8.55
N SER A 267 7.34 -8.70 -9.61
CA SER A 267 8.35 -7.63 -9.50
C SER A 267 7.74 -6.26 -9.24
N HIS A 268 6.51 -6.00 -9.73
CA HIS A 268 5.77 -4.80 -9.37
C HIS A 268 5.48 -4.76 -7.86
N ILE A 269 5.01 -5.87 -7.30
CA ILE A 269 4.78 -6.00 -5.85
C ILE A 269 6.09 -5.88 -5.07
N GLY A 270 7.18 -6.46 -5.59
CA GLY A 270 8.52 -6.26 -5.01
C GLY A 270 8.94 -4.80 -4.97
N LEU A 271 8.75 -4.05 -6.07
CA LEU A 271 9.01 -2.61 -6.12
C LEU A 271 8.16 -1.82 -5.12
N ILE A 272 6.85 -2.16 -4.99
CA ILE A 272 5.96 -1.52 -4.03
C ILE A 272 6.46 -1.75 -2.60
N GLY A 273 6.97 -2.95 -2.31
CA GLY A 273 7.63 -3.27 -1.04
C GLY A 273 8.84 -2.35 -0.75
N GLU A 274 9.69 -2.10 -1.75
CA GLU A 274 10.82 -1.17 -1.61
C GLU A 274 10.38 0.29 -1.47
N LEU A 275 9.32 0.72 -2.18
CA LEU A 275 8.74 2.05 -2.01
C LEU A 275 8.14 2.25 -0.61
N ARG A 276 7.52 1.23 -0.02
CA ARG A 276 7.04 1.26 1.37
C ARG A 276 8.20 1.39 2.37
N LYS A 277 9.30 0.65 2.16
CA LYS A 277 10.52 0.79 2.97
C LYS A 277 11.12 2.19 2.83
N TYR A 278 11.19 2.70 1.59
CA TYR A 278 11.65 4.06 1.32
C TYR A 278 10.82 5.10 2.08
N GLN A 279 9.50 5.03 2.01
CA GLN A 279 8.58 5.90 2.74
C GLN A 279 8.82 5.86 4.25
N GLN A 280 8.97 4.66 4.80
CA GLN A 280 9.28 4.49 6.22
C GLN A 280 10.59 5.14 6.59
N MET A 281 11.66 4.91 5.82
CA MET A 281 12.97 5.50 6.08
C MET A 281 12.94 7.02 5.95
N LYS A 282 12.11 7.58 5.05
CA LYS A 282 11.89 9.02 4.96
C LYS A 282 11.31 9.59 6.26
N TYR A 283 10.28 8.96 6.84
CA TYR A 283 9.74 9.38 8.14
C TYR A 283 10.79 9.29 9.26
N ILE A 284 11.54 8.19 9.30
CA ILE A 284 12.60 7.99 10.32
C ILE A 284 13.67 9.07 10.23
N ARG A 285 14.18 9.38 9.02
CA ARG A 285 15.21 10.39 8.80
C ARG A 285 14.73 11.81 9.10
N GLN A 286 13.48 12.12 8.80
CA GLN A 286 12.90 13.45 9.02
C GLN A 286 12.43 13.68 10.46
N ALA A 287 12.07 12.63 11.21
CA ALA A 287 11.47 12.73 12.53
C ALA A 287 12.25 13.60 13.54
N PRO A 288 13.61 13.54 13.64
CA PRO A 288 14.32 14.37 14.60
C PRO A 288 14.11 15.88 14.43
N THR A 289 13.99 16.35 13.17
CA THR A 289 13.88 17.77 12.81
C THR A 289 12.45 18.21 12.44
N ALA A 290 11.51 17.26 12.35
CA ALA A 290 10.13 17.57 12.01
C ALA A 290 9.41 18.32 13.14
N GLU A 291 8.51 19.21 12.74
CA GLU A 291 7.57 19.86 13.67
C GLU A 291 6.70 18.81 14.36
N PRO A 292 6.39 18.96 15.65
CA PRO A 292 5.58 18.00 16.38
C PRO A 292 4.10 18.09 15.97
N ILE A 293 3.46 16.92 15.79
CA ILE A 293 2.00 16.77 15.78
C ILE A 293 1.47 16.86 17.22
N TYR A 294 2.20 16.21 18.15
CA TYR A 294 2.01 16.35 19.59
C TYR A 294 3.36 16.66 20.24
N ASP A 295 3.43 17.76 20.96
CA ASP A 295 4.55 18.10 21.86
C ASP A 295 4.42 17.39 23.21
N VAL A 296 5.40 17.60 24.11
CA VAL A 296 5.42 16.94 25.41
C VAL A 296 4.24 17.32 26.31
N GLU A 297 3.73 18.56 26.23
CA GLU A 297 2.60 19.00 27.03
C GLU A 297 1.32 18.28 26.60
N GLN A 298 1.08 18.20 25.29
CA GLN A 298 -0.04 17.47 24.69
C GLN A 298 0.06 15.95 24.97
N LEU A 299 1.28 15.39 24.93
CA LEU A 299 1.51 13.99 25.28
C LEU A 299 1.16 13.68 26.74
N MET A 300 1.44 14.60 27.66
CA MET A 300 1.05 14.46 29.05
C MET A 300 -0.47 14.53 29.29
N GLU A 301 -1.24 15.14 28.37
CA GLU A 301 -2.71 15.08 28.40
C GLU A 301 -3.23 13.71 27.95
N ILE A 302 -2.55 13.08 27.00
CA ILE A 302 -2.95 11.79 26.41
C ILE A 302 -2.47 10.63 27.28
N LEU A 303 -1.15 10.59 27.61
CA LEU A 303 -0.51 9.53 28.40
C LEU A 303 -0.57 9.82 29.89
N PRO A 304 -0.83 8.81 30.76
CA PRO A 304 -0.80 8.98 32.20
C PRO A 304 0.62 9.11 32.78
N HIS A 305 1.63 8.71 32.02
CA HIS A 305 3.04 8.67 32.44
C HIS A 305 3.59 10.06 32.78
N ARG A 306 4.47 10.15 33.78
CA ARG A 306 5.19 11.36 34.22
C ARG A 306 6.64 11.01 34.49
N TYR A 307 7.45 12.01 34.74
CA TYR A 307 8.83 11.82 35.18
C TYR A 307 8.93 10.84 36.36
N PRO A 308 9.86 9.88 36.35
CA PRO A 308 10.90 9.63 35.31
C PRO A 308 10.46 8.64 34.26
N PHE A 309 9.17 8.30 34.11
CA PHE A 309 8.66 7.19 33.32
C PHE A 309 7.97 7.62 32.01
N LEU A 310 7.92 8.91 31.68
CA LEU A 310 7.50 9.38 30.36
C LEU A 310 8.68 9.23 29.38
N MET A 311 8.53 8.35 28.39
CA MET A 311 9.60 7.92 27.47
C MET A 311 9.37 8.41 26.03
N VAL A 312 8.48 9.36 25.78
CA VAL A 312 8.24 9.97 24.48
C VAL A 312 8.23 11.48 24.63
N ASP A 313 9.07 12.18 23.85
CA ASP A 313 9.24 13.63 23.94
C ASP A 313 8.36 14.39 22.93
N LYS A 314 8.10 13.79 21.75
CA LYS A 314 7.19 14.34 20.71
C LYS A 314 6.70 13.26 19.77
N ILE A 315 5.56 13.50 19.11
CA ILE A 315 5.08 12.72 17.94
C ILE A 315 5.23 13.59 16.69
N THR A 316 5.86 13.05 15.66
CA THR A 316 6.15 13.76 14.42
C THR A 316 5.35 13.26 13.21
N HIS A 317 4.80 12.04 13.29
CA HIS A 317 3.93 11.48 12.27
C HIS A 317 2.86 10.60 12.91
N LEU A 318 1.62 10.73 12.44
CA LEU A 318 0.51 9.91 12.90
C LEU A 318 -0.47 9.65 11.75
N GLU A 319 -0.61 8.38 11.42
CA GLU A 319 -1.71 7.87 10.59
C GLU A 319 -2.66 7.09 11.52
N PRO A 320 -3.87 7.59 11.79
CA PRO A 320 -4.80 6.94 12.71
C PRO A 320 -4.99 5.46 12.39
N ASN A 321 -4.93 4.61 13.41
CA ASN A 321 -5.06 3.15 13.32
C ASN A 321 -4.01 2.43 12.43
N LYS A 322 -2.97 3.10 11.96
CA LYS A 322 -1.94 2.51 11.08
C LYS A 322 -0.53 2.66 11.63
N LEU A 323 -0.09 3.89 11.84
CA LEU A 323 1.32 4.20 12.10
C LEU A 323 1.46 5.43 13.00
N VAL A 324 2.42 5.38 13.92
CA VAL A 324 2.88 6.54 14.68
C VAL A 324 4.41 6.59 14.68
N VAL A 325 4.97 7.79 14.58
CA VAL A 325 6.41 8.03 14.73
C VAL A 325 6.63 9.04 15.84
N GLY A 326 7.36 8.61 16.88
CA GLY A 326 7.71 9.43 18.03
C GLY A 326 9.21 9.56 18.22
N ILE A 327 9.60 10.50 19.06
CA ILE A 327 10.99 10.78 19.43
C ILE A 327 11.16 10.59 20.94
N LYS A 328 12.26 9.94 21.33
CA LYS A 328 12.85 9.98 22.65
C LYS A 328 14.28 10.47 22.57
N ASN A 329 14.56 11.64 23.15
CA ASN A 329 15.92 12.13 23.31
C ASN A 329 16.56 11.44 24.53
N VAL A 330 17.69 10.79 24.32
CA VAL A 330 18.41 10.10 25.38
C VAL A 330 19.46 11.03 25.98
N THR A 331 19.28 11.41 27.25
CA THR A 331 20.19 12.37 27.91
C THR A 331 20.84 11.77 29.13
N ILE A 332 22.10 12.21 29.44
CA ILE A 332 22.84 11.74 30.62
C ILE A 332 22.16 12.10 31.94
N ASN A 333 21.26 13.06 31.94
CA ASN A 333 20.53 13.55 33.12
C ASN A 333 19.39 12.61 33.57
N GLU A 334 19.14 11.53 32.83
CA GLU A 334 18.09 10.58 33.17
C GLU A 334 18.56 9.63 34.30
N PRO A 335 17.69 9.31 35.27
CA PRO A 335 18.11 8.62 36.53
C PRO A 335 18.66 7.22 36.29
N GLN A 336 18.27 6.51 35.24
CA GLN A 336 18.76 5.16 34.95
C GLN A 336 20.28 5.11 34.67
N PHE A 337 20.89 6.20 34.22
CA PHE A 337 22.31 6.25 33.90
C PHE A 337 23.20 6.33 35.14
N THR A 338 22.65 6.62 36.32
CA THR A 338 23.41 6.52 37.58
C THR A 338 23.81 5.09 37.91
N GLY A 339 23.04 4.10 37.46
CA GLY A 339 23.26 2.67 37.76
C GLY A 339 23.51 1.79 36.52
N HIS A 340 23.14 2.20 35.32
CA HIS A 340 23.20 1.34 34.13
C HIS A 340 24.08 1.89 33.03
N PHE A 341 25.45 1.84 33.04
CA PHE A 341 26.29 1.32 34.14
C PHE A 341 27.29 2.40 34.58
N PRO A 342 27.82 2.41 35.81
CA PRO A 342 28.84 3.37 36.20
C PRO A 342 30.01 3.37 35.23
N GLY A 343 30.39 4.54 34.72
CA GLY A 343 31.46 4.71 33.73
C GLY A 343 31.16 4.29 32.29
N LYS A 344 30.02 3.63 32.04
CA LYS A 344 29.57 3.24 30.68
C LYS A 344 28.04 3.34 30.59
N PRO A 345 27.48 4.55 30.46
CA PRO A 345 26.04 4.73 30.43
C PRO A 345 25.44 4.11 29.14
N ILE A 346 24.50 3.19 29.31
CA ILE A 346 23.73 2.54 28.23
C ILE A 346 22.27 2.60 28.62
N MET A 347 21.37 2.99 27.74
CA MET A 347 19.94 2.95 27.99
C MET A 347 19.49 1.51 28.23
N PRO A 348 18.80 1.21 29.34
CA PRO A 348 18.29 -0.12 29.58
C PRO A 348 17.33 -0.55 28.44
N GLY A 349 17.53 -1.75 27.88
CA GLY A 349 16.69 -2.28 26.82
C GLY A 349 15.21 -2.32 27.17
N VAL A 350 14.89 -2.61 28.43
CA VAL A 350 13.50 -2.57 28.94
C VAL A 350 12.85 -1.17 28.84
N LEU A 351 13.64 -0.10 28.96
CA LEU A 351 13.13 1.27 28.78
C LEU A 351 13.00 1.65 27.32
N ILE A 352 13.80 1.07 26.42
CA ILE A 352 13.57 1.19 24.96
C ILE A 352 12.23 0.51 24.60
N THR A 353 11.98 -0.67 25.18
CA THR A 353 10.72 -1.40 25.02
C THR A 353 9.54 -0.57 25.52
N GLU A 354 9.65 0.06 26.67
CA GLU A 354 8.64 0.97 27.22
C GLU A 354 8.41 2.18 26.32
N ALA A 355 9.47 2.79 25.78
CA ALA A 355 9.35 3.93 24.87
C ALA A 355 8.57 3.56 23.59
N MET A 356 8.87 2.39 22.98
CA MET A 356 8.11 1.87 21.83
C MET A 356 6.64 1.66 22.19
N ALA A 357 6.39 1.19 23.38
CA ALA A 357 5.07 0.89 23.89
C ALA A 357 4.23 2.14 24.15
N GLN A 358 4.80 3.15 24.78
CA GLN A 358 4.14 4.44 24.99
C GLN A 358 3.81 5.11 23.64
N CYS A 359 4.74 5.05 22.67
CA CYS A 359 4.50 5.49 21.30
C CYS A 359 3.29 4.74 20.69
N GLY A 360 3.23 3.42 20.85
CA GLY A 360 2.08 2.61 20.44
C GLY A 360 0.78 2.96 21.19
N GLY A 361 0.89 3.35 22.45
CA GLY A 361 -0.22 3.85 23.26
C GLY A 361 -0.86 5.11 22.66
N ILE A 362 -0.05 6.04 22.13
CA ILE A 362 -0.54 7.22 21.42
C ILE A 362 -1.36 6.83 20.18
N LEU A 363 -0.90 5.83 19.41
CA LEU A 363 -1.64 5.34 18.24
C LEU A 363 -3.05 4.86 18.60
N LEU A 364 -3.19 4.18 19.75
CA LEU A 364 -4.46 3.66 20.22
C LEU A 364 -5.36 4.76 20.81
N LEU A 365 -4.79 5.59 21.67
CA LEU A 365 -5.53 6.61 22.41
C LEU A 365 -6.02 7.72 21.46
N SER A 366 -5.21 8.13 20.47
CA SER A 366 -5.58 9.14 19.49
C SER A 366 -6.78 8.74 18.60
N ALA A 367 -7.12 7.45 18.54
CA ALA A 367 -8.29 6.95 17.83
C ALA A 367 -9.58 6.96 18.68
N THR A 368 -9.51 7.39 19.95
CA THR A 368 -10.66 7.49 20.87
C THR A 368 -11.16 8.93 20.97
N GLU A 369 -12.46 9.12 21.20
CA GLU A 369 -13.05 10.45 21.39
C GLU A 369 -12.45 11.19 22.60
N ASN A 370 -12.20 10.45 23.70
CA ASN A 370 -11.65 10.97 24.95
C ASN A 370 -10.43 10.16 25.37
N PRO A 371 -9.22 10.45 24.88
CA PRO A 371 -7.99 9.72 25.22
C PRO A 371 -7.75 9.61 26.73
N GLN A 372 -7.98 10.68 27.47
CA GLN A 372 -7.75 10.82 28.91
C GLN A 372 -8.65 9.92 29.77
N ASP A 373 -9.77 9.42 29.25
CA ASP A 373 -10.66 8.50 29.98
C ASP A 373 -10.21 7.04 29.91
N ASN A 374 -9.13 6.76 29.17
CA ASN A 374 -8.63 5.43 28.92
C ASN A 374 -7.17 5.28 29.36
N ILE A 375 -6.78 4.04 29.68
CA ILE A 375 -5.41 3.62 29.94
C ILE A 375 -5.11 2.44 29.04
N VAL A 376 -3.87 2.35 28.58
CA VAL A 376 -3.37 1.21 27.80
C VAL A 376 -2.62 0.28 28.71
N TYR A 377 -3.09 -0.97 28.85
CA TYR A 377 -2.39 -2.02 29.58
C TYR A 377 -1.79 -3.04 28.62
N PHE A 378 -0.54 -3.43 28.89
CA PHE A 378 0.08 -4.53 28.20
C PHE A 378 -0.59 -5.85 28.50
N MET A 379 -0.77 -6.67 27.46
CA MET A 379 -1.18 -8.07 27.54
C MET A 379 0.00 -9.01 27.28
N SER A 380 0.86 -8.68 26.31
CA SER A 380 2.09 -9.41 26.04
C SER A 380 3.11 -8.52 25.33
N ILE A 381 4.38 -8.90 25.51
CA ILE A 381 5.54 -8.35 24.80
C ILE A 381 6.27 -9.57 24.24
N ASP A 382 6.32 -9.67 22.92
CA ASP A 382 6.81 -10.85 22.23
C ASP A 382 7.95 -10.46 21.27
N ASP A 383 8.88 -11.36 21.00
CA ASP A 383 9.96 -11.24 19.99
C ASP A 383 10.81 -9.97 20.10
N VAL A 384 11.06 -9.50 21.33
CA VAL A 384 11.89 -8.32 21.54
C VAL A 384 13.35 -8.65 21.26
N ARG A 385 13.98 -7.81 20.44
CA ARG A 385 15.38 -7.91 20.04
C ARG A 385 16.08 -6.57 20.18
N PHE A 386 17.27 -6.56 20.79
CA PHE A 386 18.16 -5.42 20.89
C PHE A 386 19.35 -5.68 19.99
N ARG A 387 19.63 -4.76 19.07
CA ARG A 387 20.65 -4.94 18.00
C ARG A 387 21.90 -4.12 18.24
N ARG A 388 21.73 -2.93 18.83
CA ARG A 388 22.81 -2.00 19.13
C ARG A 388 22.54 -1.30 20.47
N PRO A 389 23.56 -1.04 21.31
CA PRO A 389 23.40 -0.19 22.47
C PRO A 389 22.95 1.23 22.10
N VAL A 390 22.06 1.79 22.89
CA VAL A 390 21.62 3.19 22.84
C VAL A 390 22.27 3.93 23.99
N VAL A 391 22.87 5.09 23.72
CA VAL A 391 23.67 5.83 24.69
C VAL A 391 23.22 7.28 24.82
N PRO A 392 23.54 7.99 25.91
CA PRO A 392 23.31 9.42 26.02
C PRO A 392 23.89 10.21 24.84
N GLY A 393 23.07 11.08 24.23
CA GLY A 393 23.34 11.80 22.99
C GLY A 393 22.59 11.25 21.79
N ASP A 394 22.10 10.01 21.84
CA ASP A 394 21.30 9.43 20.77
C ASP A 394 19.88 10.06 20.73
N CYS A 395 19.37 10.26 19.50
CA CYS A 395 17.97 10.55 19.24
C CYS A 395 17.28 9.25 18.79
N LEU A 396 16.44 8.70 19.66
CA LEU A 396 15.74 7.45 19.40
C LEU A 396 14.43 7.74 18.66
N VAL A 397 14.34 7.31 17.41
CA VAL A 397 13.12 7.41 16.59
C VAL A 397 12.32 6.14 16.80
N LEU A 398 11.11 6.29 17.34
CA LEU A 398 10.19 5.21 17.67
C LEU A 398 9.14 5.10 16.58
N VAL A 399 9.03 3.94 15.94
CA VAL A 399 8.03 3.67 14.89
C VAL A 399 7.14 2.55 15.37
N THR A 400 5.84 2.80 15.52
CA THR A 400 4.88 1.76 15.89
C THR A 400 3.78 1.62 14.86
N ARG A 401 3.58 0.38 14.38
CA ARG A 401 2.58 0.01 13.36
C ARG A 401 1.53 -0.89 13.96
N ALA A 402 0.27 -0.61 13.63
CA ALA A 402 -0.81 -1.53 13.90
C ALA A 402 -0.71 -2.76 12.97
N LEU A 403 -0.66 -3.95 13.54
CA LEU A 403 -0.78 -5.22 12.83
C LEU A 403 -2.23 -5.70 12.81
N ARG A 404 -2.93 -5.52 13.95
CA ARG A 404 -4.34 -5.87 14.09
C ARG A 404 -4.97 -5.00 15.17
N LEU A 405 -6.09 -4.37 14.83
CA LEU A 405 -6.91 -3.62 15.80
C LEU A 405 -8.29 -4.25 15.87
N ARG A 406 -8.75 -4.55 17.08
CA ARG A 406 -10.10 -5.07 17.35
C ARG A 406 -10.67 -4.36 18.56
N SER A 407 -11.72 -3.57 18.36
CA SER A 407 -12.45 -2.91 19.45
C SER A 407 -11.52 -2.26 20.52
N ARG A 408 -11.12 -3.03 21.53
CA ARG A 408 -10.29 -2.56 22.65
C ARG A 408 -8.89 -3.21 22.69
N ILE A 409 -8.58 -4.12 21.78
CA ILE A 409 -7.32 -4.86 21.76
C ILE A 409 -6.54 -4.48 20.50
N ALA A 410 -5.28 -4.14 20.70
CA ALA A 410 -4.34 -3.88 19.62
C ALA A 410 -3.17 -4.86 19.66
N HIS A 411 -2.76 -5.28 18.47
CA HIS A 411 -1.48 -5.92 18.23
C HIS A 411 -0.66 -4.99 17.36
N VAL A 412 0.48 -4.53 17.87
CA VAL A 412 1.35 -3.57 17.19
C VAL A 412 2.77 -4.10 17.10
N ARG A 413 3.51 -3.70 16.08
CA ARG A 413 4.95 -3.86 15.97
C ARG A 413 5.61 -2.52 16.27
N GLY A 414 6.55 -2.51 17.25
CA GLY A 414 7.39 -1.38 17.56
C GLY A 414 8.80 -1.59 17.03
N GLU A 415 9.40 -0.54 16.51
CA GLU A 415 10.78 -0.47 16.04
C GLU A 415 11.40 0.83 16.56
N ALA A 416 12.65 0.77 17.00
CA ALA A 416 13.42 1.91 17.47
C ALA A 416 14.67 2.08 16.61
N TYR A 417 14.96 3.30 16.17
CA TYR A 417 16.06 3.63 15.29
C TYR A 417 16.93 4.75 15.87
N VAL A 418 18.23 4.68 15.61
CA VAL A 418 19.19 5.77 15.86
C VAL A 418 19.98 5.97 14.57
N ASP A 419 20.04 7.21 14.07
CA ASP A 419 20.69 7.58 12.81
C ASP A 419 20.22 6.73 11.60
N GLY A 420 18.96 6.30 11.61
CA GLY A 420 18.37 5.45 10.57
C GLY A 420 18.70 3.96 10.69
N GLU A 421 19.47 3.53 11.69
CA GLU A 421 19.75 2.12 11.97
C GLU A 421 18.78 1.55 13.00
N LEU A 422 18.25 0.35 12.73
CA LEU A 422 17.38 -0.37 13.66
C LEU A 422 18.17 -0.83 14.90
N VAL A 423 17.83 -0.29 16.07
CA VAL A 423 18.50 -0.60 17.35
C VAL A 423 17.68 -1.56 18.23
N ALA A 424 16.37 -1.53 18.13
CA ALA A 424 15.48 -2.47 18.82
C ALA A 424 14.17 -2.67 18.06
N GLU A 425 13.53 -3.82 18.25
CA GLU A 425 12.21 -4.13 17.72
C GLU A 425 11.47 -5.07 18.66
N GLY A 426 10.14 -5.13 18.55
CA GLY A 426 9.30 -6.06 19.30
C GLY A 426 7.84 -6.01 18.89
N HIS A 427 7.08 -6.99 19.35
CA HIS A 427 5.64 -7.08 19.17
C HIS A 427 4.92 -6.84 20.48
N PHE A 428 3.87 -6.04 20.46
CA PHE A 428 3.13 -5.65 21.65
C PHE A 428 1.65 -5.93 21.47
N LYS A 429 1.05 -6.61 22.45
CA LYS A 429 -0.40 -6.67 22.57
C LYS A 429 -0.82 -5.82 23.75
N ALA A 430 -1.80 -4.96 23.49
CA ALA A 430 -2.28 -4.02 24.51
C ALA A 430 -3.80 -3.94 24.49
N MET A 431 -4.38 -3.55 25.61
CA MET A 431 -5.82 -3.37 25.78
C MET A 431 -6.13 -1.98 26.31
N LEU A 432 -7.15 -1.33 25.74
CA LEU A 432 -7.74 -0.09 26.25
C LEU A 432 -8.70 -0.39 27.40
N VAL A 433 -8.45 0.20 28.56
CA VAL A 433 -9.27 0.07 29.77
C VAL A 433 -9.72 1.45 30.24
N PRO A 434 -11.02 1.67 30.50
CA PRO A 434 -11.49 2.92 31.11
C PRO A 434 -10.82 3.16 32.47
N ARG A 435 -10.36 4.41 32.73
CA ARG A 435 -9.72 4.79 34.00
C ARG A 435 -10.56 4.47 35.22
N ASN A 436 -11.87 4.68 35.12
CA ASN A 436 -12.81 4.42 36.25
C ASN A 436 -13.05 2.92 36.56
N LYS A 437 -12.43 2.00 35.84
CA LYS A 437 -12.44 0.55 36.09
C LYS A 437 -11.06 0.00 36.48
N ALA A 438 -10.07 0.87 36.61
CA ALA A 438 -8.70 0.52 36.94
C ALA A 438 -8.39 0.71 38.46
N GLU A 439 -9.37 1.15 39.22
CA GLU A 439 -9.41 1.08 40.67
C GLU A 439 -10.16 -0.20 41.08
#